data_6a09b7ef1e5e40a2325045ff3bbdc1f0
#
_entry.id   6a09b7ef1e5e40a2325045ff3bbdc1f0
#
_cell.length_a   1.000
_cell.length_b   1.000
_cell.length_c   1.000
_cell.angle_alpha   90.00
_cell.angle_beta   90.00
_cell.angle_gamma   90.00
#
_symmetry.space_group_name_H-M   'P 1'
#
loop_
_entity.id
_entity.type
_entity.pdbx_description
1 polymer ?
#
loop_
_entity_poly.entity_id
_entity_poly.type
_entity_poly.pdbx_seq_one_letter_code
_entity_poly.pdbx_strand_id
1 'polypeptide(L)'
;RGNAAATLLEIAESSGLATGVVTTTRITDATPAASYAHSADDNWEADADMPVEARDAECVDIARQLIEFSAGDGIDVAFGGGRSRFLPTDASDPEYPDLRGKRLDGRNLIAEFEARKGSRFVWNAQQFNALDPSKPKQVMGLFEPENLHYIEDGKQDAAGAPSLAQMTTKAIALLSRHSAGYVLVVEGGRIDHAHHSGNAYRALDETIGLSDAVRAAVAETRADETLILATADHSHT
;
A
#
# COMPACT_ATOMS: atom_id res chain seq x y z
N ARG A 1 -6.46 26.84 1.77
CA ARG A 1 -6.03 25.70 0.95
C ARG A 1 -4.62 25.97 0.45
N GLY A 2 -3.65 25.09 0.74
CA GLY A 2 -2.34 25.13 0.12
C GLY A 2 -2.43 24.67 -1.34
N ASN A 3 -1.39 24.97 -2.13
CA ASN A 3 -1.28 24.38 -3.47
C ASN A 3 -0.81 22.93 -3.30
N ALA A 4 -1.44 21.98 -4.00
CA ALA A 4 -0.97 20.60 -4.07
C ALA A 4 0.41 20.58 -4.76
N ALA A 5 1.36 19.87 -4.15
CA ALA A 5 2.64 19.56 -4.79
C ALA A 5 2.48 18.24 -5.55
N ALA A 6 3.10 18.12 -6.71
CA ALA A 6 3.09 16.85 -7.43
C ALA A 6 3.77 15.75 -6.59
N THR A 7 3.14 14.60 -6.48
CA THR A 7 3.68 13.45 -5.76
C THR A 7 4.74 12.73 -6.60
N LEU A 8 5.55 11.89 -5.93
CA LEU A 8 6.58 11.09 -6.61
C LEU A 8 5.98 10.20 -7.69
N LEU A 9 4.87 9.52 -7.40
CA LEU A 9 4.25 8.60 -8.35
C LEU A 9 3.54 9.34 -9.49
N GLU A 10 2.98 10.53 -9.26
CA GLU A 10 2.44 11.37 -10.35
C GLU A 10 3.54 11.80 -11.34
N ILE A 11 4.72 12.17 -10.83
CA ILE A 11 5.86 12.53 -11.67
C ILE A 11 6.34 11.31 -12.47
N ALA A 12 6.44 10.14 -11.84
CA ALA A 12 6.87 8.90 -12.47
C ALA A 12 5.90 8.48 -13.59
N GLU A 13 4.60 8.40 -13.29
CA GLU A 13 3.55 8.05 -14.26
C GLU A 13 3.49 9.03 -15.43
N SER A 14 3.57 10.33 -15.15
CA SER A 14 3.61 11.36 -16.19
C SER A 14 4.85 11.26 -17.07
N SER A 15 5.89 10.61 -16.59
CA SER A 15 7.12 10.31 -17.34
C SER A 15 7.07 8.95 -18.05
N GLY A 16 5.96 8.22 -17.97
CA GLY A 16 5.76 6.91 -18.59
C GLY A 16 6.46 5.76 -17.86
N LEU A 17 6.84 5.95 -16.60
CA LEU A 17 7.37 4.89 -15.76
C LEU A 17 6.22 4.13 -15.09
N ALA A 18 6.39 2.84 -14.82
CA ALA A 18 5.49 2.09 -13.97
C ALA A 18 5.69 2.47 -12.50
N THR A 19 4.64 2.35 -11.67
CA THR A 19 4.71 2.76 -10.28
C THR A 19 4.20 1.71 -9.31
N GLY A 20 4.81 1.68 -8.12
CA GLY A 20 4.39 0.80 -7.05
C GLY A 20 4.60 1.38 -5.66
N VAL A 21 3.75 0.94 -4.74
CA VAL A 21 3.86 1.24 -3.31
C VAL A 21 3.61 -0.03 -2.50
N VAL A 22 4.50 -0.30 -1.56
CA VAL A 22 4.49 -1.50 -0.71
C VAL A 22 4.75 -1.08 0.74
N THR A 23 3.92 -1.53 1.67
CA THR A 23 4.06 -1.16 3.08
C THR A 23 3.61 -2.29 4.01
N THR A 24 4.06 -2.25 5.25
CA THR A 24 3.53 -3.07 6.35
C THR A 24 2.43 -2.37 7.14
N THR A 25 2.13 -1.09 6.85
CA THR A 25 0.97 -0.37 7.38
C THR A 25 -0.26 -0.54 6.49
N ARG A 26 -1.31 0.23 6.76
CA ARG A 26 -2.40 0.45 5.79
C ARG A 26 -1.80 1.15 4.57
N ILE A 27 -2.25 0.77 3.40
CA ILE A 27 -1.82 1.44 2.15
C ILE A 27 -2.21 2.92 2.12
N THR A 28 -3.14 3.32 2.97
CA THR A 28 -3.66 4.67 3.14
C THR A 28 -2.99 5.44 4.27
N ASP A 29 -2.04 4.84 5.00
CA ASP A 29 -1.26 5.49 6.06
C ASP A 29 -0.35 6.61 5.49
N ALA A 30 0.17 7.47 6.34
CA ALA A 30 0.86 8.72 5.99
C ALA A 30 1.95 8.54 4.92
N THR A 31 2.91 7.63 5.13
CA THR A 31 4.05 7.45 4.20
C THR A 31 3.63 6.92 2.83
N PRO A 32 2.87 5.80 2.70
CA PRO A 32 2.41 5.36 1.39
C PRO A 32 1.52 6.41 0.73
N ALA A 33 0.59 7.05 1.48
CA ALA A 33 -0.30 8.07 0.96
C ALA A 33 0.44 9.28 0.39
N ALA A 34 1.51 9.75 1.05
CA ALA A 34 2.31 10.88 0.57
C ALA A 34 2.93 10.63 -0.82
N SER A 35 3.05 9.38 -1.26
CA SER A 35 3.58 9.05 -2.57
C SER A 35 2.58 9.25 -3.71
N TYR A 36 1.26 9.27 -3.43
CA TYR A 36 0.22 9.31 -4.47
C TYR A 36 -0.99 10.24 -4.17
N ALA A 37 -1.21 10.62 -2.91
CA ALA A 37 -2.41 11.35 -2.51
C ALA A 37 -2.15 12.81 -2.13
N HIS A 38 -3.18 13.63 -2.24
CA HIS A 38 -3.24 15.02 -1.80
C HIS A 38 -4.30 15.16 -0.73
N SER A 39 -3.91 15.08 0.54
CA SER A 39 -4.81 15.25 1.67
C SER A 39 -4.36 16.41 2.54
N ALA A 40 -5.31 17.12 3.15
CA ALA A 40 -5.00 18.15 4.13
C ALA A 40 -4.70 17.56 5.52
N ASP A 41 -5.05 16.30 5.74
CA ASP A 41 -4.84 15.55 6.97
C ASP A 41 -4.58 14.08 6.58
N ASP A 42 -3.55 13.49 7.14
CA ASP A 42 -3.15 12.10 6.91
C ASP A 42 -4.15 11.08 7.49
N ASN A 43 -4.99 11.51 8.44
CA ASN A 43 -6.04 10.68 9.00
C ASN A 43 -7.27 10.54 8.08
N TRP A 44 -7.38 11.29 6.99
CA TRP A 44 -8.52 11.17 6.07
C TRP A 44 -8.40 9.96 5.15
N GLU A 45 -8.22 8.79 5.75
CA GLU A 45 -7.98 7.54 5.04
C GLU A 45 -9.22 7.01 4.31
N ALA A 46 -10.41 7.19 4.89
CA ALA A 46 -11.71 6.92 4.27
C ALA A 46 -12.65 8.12 4.48
N ASP A 47 -13.76 8.17 3.76
CA ASP A 47 -14.76 9.23 3.92
C ASP A 47 -15.34 9.29 5.34
N ALA A 48 -15.37 8.17 6.06
CA ALA A 48 -15.77 8.10 7.46
C ALA A 48 -14.81 8.84 8.42
N ASP A 49 -13.54 8.93 8.06
CA ASP A 49 -12.49 9.55 8.86
C ASP A 49 -12.42 11.07 8.64
N MET A 50 -13.15 11.58 7.64
CA MET A 50 -13.17 12.99 7.28
C MET A 50 -14.20 13.77 8.10
N PRO A 51 -13.90 15.00 8.55
CA PRO A 51 -14.89 15.87 9.17
C PRO A 51 -15.98 16.26 8.13
N VAL A 52 -17.17 16.59 8.65
CA VAL A 52 -18.33 16.93 7.80
C VAL A 52 -18.00 18.08 6.84
N GLU A 53 -17.30 19.10 7.33
CA GLU A 53 -16.91 20.29 6.56
C GLU A 53 -15.99 19.93 5.37
N ALA A 54 -15.13 18.91 5.51
CA ALA A 54 -14.28 18.44 4.42
C ALA A 54 -15.10 17.69 3.36
N ARG A 55 -16.04 16.85 3.80
CA ARG A 55 -16.96 16.15 2.90
C ARG A 55 -17.87 17.13 2.14
N ASP A 56 -18.42 18.11 2.83
CA ASP A 56 -19.26 19.16 2.24
C ASP A 56 -18.46 20.04 1.24
N ALA A 57 -17.15 20.17 1.45
CA ALA A 57 -16.23 20.84 0.53
C ALA A 57 -15.72 19.94 -0.61
N GLU A 58 -16.30 18.74 -0.75
CA GLU A 58 -15.96 17.74 -1.77
C GLU A 58 -14.49 17.33 -1.76
N CYS A 59 -13.84 17.33 -0.57
CA CYS A 59 -12.52 16.74 -0.41
C CYS A 59 -12.61 15.21 -0.62
N VAL A 60 -11.53 14.64 -1.15
CA VAL A 60 -11.47 13.21 -1.49
C VAL A 60 -10.58 12.50 -0.49
N ASP A 61 -11.06 11.40 0.09
CA ASP A 61 -10.30 10.57 1.01
C ASP A 61 -9.14 9.84 0.31
N ILE A 62 -8.15 9.41 1.10
CA ILE A 62 -6.90 8.82 0.59
C ILE A 62 -7.17 7.49 -0.14
N ALA A 63 -8.06 6.61 0.38
CA ALA A 63 -8.38 5.34 -0.27
C ALA A 63 -9.01 5.55 -1.65
N ARG A 64 -9.89 6.54 -1.76
CA ARG A 64 -10.50 6.91 -3.04
C ARG A 64 -9.45 7.47 -4.01
N GLN A 65 -8.51 8.31 -3.54
CA GLN A 65 -7.44 8.85 -4.39
C GLN A 65 -6.54 7.76 -4.96
N LEU A 66 -6.25 6.67 -4.21
CA LEU A 66 -5.52 5.53 -4.73
C LEU A 66 -6.23 4.90 -5.94
N ILE A 67 -7.55 4.70 -5.81
CA ILE A 67 -8.34 4.11 -6.89
C ILE A 67 -8.52 5.08 -8.05
N GLU A 68 -8.78 6.34 -7.79
CA GLU A 68 -9.02 7.37 -8.82
C GLU A 68 -7.73 8.05 -9.33
N PHE A 69 -6.55 7.51 -8.96
CA PHE A 69 -5.27 8.07 -9.41
C PHE A 69 -5.24 8.18 -10.94
N SER A 70 -5.01 9.39 -11.45
CA SER A 70 -5.25 9.75 -12.84
C SER A 70 -3.99 10.06 -13.65
N ALA A 71 -2.81 10.06 -13.02
CA ALA A 71 -1.57 10.20 -13.77
C ALA A 71 -1.26 8.89 -14.51
N GLY A 72 -0.75 8.96 -15.73
CA GLY A 72 -0.43 7.80 -16.55
C GLY A 72 -1.63 6.90 -16.79
N ASP A 73 -1.46 5.60 -16.53
CA ASP A 73 -2.53 4.60 -16.55
C ASP A 73 -2.90 4.10 -15.14
N GLY A 74 -2.45 4.81 -14.10
CA GLY A 74 -2.70 4.55 -12.69
C GLY A 74 -1.58 3.73 -12.03
N ILE A 75 -1.64 3.57 -10.71
CA ILE A 75 -0.62 2.83 -9.96
C ILE A 75 -0.68 1.34 -10.31
N ASP A 76 0.46 0.76 -10.73
CA ASP A 76 0.54 -0.63 -11.18
C ASP A 76 0.51 -1.64 -10.02
N VAL A 77 1.17 -1.31 -8.90
CA VAL A 77 1.28 -2.19 -7.73
C VAL A 77 1.03 -1.45 -6.43
N ALA A 78 0.07 -1.92 -5.65
CA ALA A 78 -0.19 -1.43 -4.30
C ALA A 78 -0.33 -2.62 -3.34
N PHE A 79 0.62 -2.81 -2.41
CA PHE A 79 0.58 -3.89 -1.41
C PHE A 79 0.68 -3.33 0.01
N GLY A 80 -0.23 -3.76 0.89
CA GLY A 80 -0.24 -3.35 2.30
C GLY A 80 -1.44 -3.91 3.06
N GLY A 81 -1.83 -3.21 4.11
CA GLY A 81 -3.07 -3.40 4.85
C GLY A 81 -4.13 -2.36 4.49
N GLY A 82 -5.14 -2.22 5.34
CA GLY A 82 -6.15 -1.15 5.23
C GLY A 82 -7.41 -1.52 4.47
N ARG A 83 -7.68 -2.80 4.26
CA ARG A 83 -8.84 -3.31 3.50
C ARG A 83 -10.18 -2.68 3.94
N SER A 84 -10.32 -2.36 5.24
CA SER A 84 -11.52 -1.74 5.77
C SER A 84 -11.84 -0.35 5.19
N ARG A 85 -10.82 0.40 4.70
CA ARG A 85 -11.01 1.74 4.10
C ARG A 85 -11.60 1.67 2.69
N PHE A 86 -11.55 0.51 2.06
CA PHE A 86 -11.99 0.28 0.69
C PHE A 86 -13.37 -0.38 0.61
N LEU A 87 -13.91 -0.85 1.73
CA LEU A 87 -15.20 -1.54 1.81
C LEU A 87 -16.28 -0.65 2.46
N PRO A 88 -17.53 -0.71 1.97
CA PRO A 88 -18.64 -0.02 2.60
C PRO A 88 -19.07 -0.71 3.92
N THR A 89 -19.79 0.03 4.76
CA THR A 89 -20.22 -0.44 6.10
C THR A 89 -21.17 -1.64 6.08
N ASP A 90 -21.81 -1.94 4.96
CA ASP A 90 -22.66 -3.11 4.78
C ASP A 90 -21.92 -4.34 4.24
N ALA A 91 -20.68 -4.19 3.78
CA ALA A 91 -19.85 -5.30 3.34
C ALA A 91 -19.06 -5.91 4.50
N SER A 92 -19.04 -7.24 4.59
CA SER A 92 -18.17 -7.98 5.50
C SER A 92 -16.75 -8.07 4.96
N ASP A 93 -15.78 -8.07 5.88
CA ASP A 93 -14.40 -8.41 5.55
C ASP A 93 -14.31 -9.89 5.12
N PRO A 94 -13.56 -10.22 4.05
CA PRO A 94 -13.47 -11.60 3.55
C PRO A 94 -12.75 -12.56 4.50
N GLU A 95 -11.92 -12.07 5.39
CA GLU A 95 -11.16 -12.84 6.36
C GLU A 95 -11.84 -12.88 7.73
N TYR A 96 -12.38 -11.73 8.14
CA TYR A 96 -13.04 -11.53 9.43
C TYR A 96 -14.53 -11.18 9.22
N PRO A 97 -15.43 -12.16 9.04
CA PRO A 97 -16.81 -11.91 8.62
C PRO A 97 -17.62 -11.01 9.56
N ASP A 98 -17.20 -10.89 10.81
CA ASP A 98 -17.82 -10.00 11.81
C ASP A 98 -17.35 -8.54 11.68
N LEU A 99 -16.23 -8.28 10.99
CA LEU A 99 -15.78 -6.94 10.69
C LEU A 99 -16.47 -6.37 9.46
N ARG A 100 -16.71 -5.08 9.47
CA ARG A 100 -17.34 -4.33 8.40
C ARG A 100 -16.38 -3.31 7.81
N GLY A 101 -16.62 -2.94 6.57
CA GLY A 101 -15.95 -1.79 5.97
C GLY A 101 -16.25 -0.48 6.71
N LYS A 102 -15.50 0.55 6.41
CA LYS A 102 -15.63 1.89 7.05
C LYS A 102 -16.31 2.92 6.18
N ARG A 103 -16.46 2.70 4.86
CA ARG A 103 -16.97 3.72 3.95
C ARG A 103 -18.45 4.01 4.18
N LEU A 104 -18.77 5.29 4.33
CA LEU A 104 -20.13 5.81 4.50
C LEU A 104 -20.81 6.15 3.16
N ASP A 105 -20.03 6.37 2.09
CA ASP A 105 -20.51 6.70 0.75
C ASP A 105 -21.13 5.48 0.02
N GLY A 106 -21.08 4.29 0.62
CA GLY A 106 -21.60 3.05 0.06
C GLY A 106 -20.75 2.47 -1.07
N ARG A 107 -19.61 3.05 -1.42
CA ARG A 107 -18.74 2.57 -2.49
C ARG A 107 -17.93 1.35 -2.02
N ASN A 108 -17.84 0.36 -2.89
CA ASN A 108 -16.88 -0.76 -2.75
C ASN A 108 -15.70 -0.51 -3.70
N LEU A 109 -14.67 0.14 -3.21
CA LEU A 109 -13.51 0.52 -4.00
C LEU A 109 -12.70 -0.68 -4.50
N ILE A 110 -12.75 -1.82 -3.78
CA ILE A 110 -12.16 -3.09 -4.24
C ILE A 110 -12.89 -3.60 -5.48
N ALA A 111 -14.21 -3.64 -5.45
CA ALA A 111 -15.01 -4.07 -6.60
C ALA A 111 -14.83 -3.14 -7.80
N GLU A 112 -14.73 -1.83 -7.57
CA GLU A 112 -14.45 -0.84 -8.62
C GLU A 112 -13.07 -1.05 -9.25
N PHE A 113 -12.06 -1.36 -8.43
CA PHE A 113 -10.73 -1.69 -8.93
C PHE A 113 -10.75 -2.97 -9.77
N GLU A 114 -11.38 -4.05 -9.28
CA GLU A 114 -11.46 -5.33 -10.01
C GLU A 114 -12.26 -5.25 -11.31
N ALA A 115 -13.21 -4.32 -11.41
CA ALA A 115 -13.97 -4.09 -12.64
C ALA A 115 -13.12 -3.52 -13.79
N ARG A 116 -11.94 -3.00 -13.52
CA ARG A 116 -11.02 -2.47 -14.53
C ARG A 116 -10.35 -3.61 -15.28
N LYS A 117 -10.28 -3.48 -16.60
CA LYS A 117 -9.68 -4.52 -17.44
C LYS A 117 -8.19 -4.71 -17.14
N GLY A 118 -7.84 -5.86 -16.64
CA GLY A 118 -6.46 -6.24 -16.33
C GLY A 118 -6.05 -6.01 -14.89
N SER A 119 -6.95 -5.47 -14.06
CA SER A 119 -6.70 -5.31 -12.63
C SER A 119 -6.93 -6.62 -11.87
N ARG A 120 -6.18 -6.82 -10.79
CA ARG A 120 -6.29 -7.98 -9.92
C ARG A 120 -6.19 -7.57 -8.46
N PHE A 121 -7.19 -7.95 -7.67
CA PHE A 121 -7.17 -7.83 -6.22
C PHE A 121 -6.79 -9.15 -5.56
N VAL A 122 -6.00 -9.10 -4.48
CA VAL A 122 -5.64 -10.24 -3.62
C VAL A 122 -5.64 -9.80 -2.15
N TRP A 123 -6.01 -10.71 -1.24
CA TRP A 123 -6.11 -10.37 0.18
C TRP A 123 -5.50 -11.40 1.14
N ASN A 124 -4.94 -12.50 0.63
CA ASN A 124 -4.29 -13.54 1.44
C ASN A 124 -3.05 -14.13 0.76
N ALA A 125 -2.25 -14.88 1.53
CA ALA A 125 -1.02 -15.48 1.05
C ALA A 125 -1.24 -16.44 -0.13
N GLN A 126 -2.33 -17.22 -0.14
CA GLN A 126 -2.61 -18.16 -1.23
C GLN A 126 -2.82 -17.43 -2.56
N GLN A 127 -3.65 -16.39 -2.57
CA GLN A 127 -3.90 -15.58 -3.77
C GLN A 127 -2.65 -14.83 -4.21
N PHE A 128 -1.90 -14.26 -3.27
CA PHE A 128 -0.65 -13.58 -3.54
C PHE A 128 0.40 -14.51 -4.18
N ASN A 129 0.56 -15.72 -3.65
CA ASN A 129 1.50 -16.70 -4.20
C ASN A 129 1.09 -17.18 -5.60
N ALA A 130 -0.22 -17.26 -5.87
CA ALA A 130 -0.77 -17.65 -7.15
C ALA A 130 -0.71 -16.54 -8.22
N LEU A 131 -0.32 -15.30 -7.87
CA LEU A 131 -0.13 -14.23 -8.84
C LEU A 131 0.99 -14.58 -9.81
N ASP A 132 0.61 -14.68 -11.08
CA ASP A 132 1.55 -14.74 -12.19
C ASP A 132 1.91 -13.32 -12.62
N PRO A 133 3.15 -12.84 -12.42
CA PRO A 133 3.52 -11.47 -12.73
C PRO A 133 3.32 -11.07 -14.20
N SER A 134 3.20 -12.04 -15.12
CA SER A 134 3.05 -11.76 -16.54
C SER A 134 1.63 -11.35 -16.97
N LYS A 135 0.62 -11.53 -16.11
CA LYS A 135 -0.80 -11.43 -16.50
C LYS A 135 -1.49 -10.10 -16.17
N PRO A 136 -1.47 -9.61 -14.90
CA PRO A 136 -2.21 -8.39 -14.59
C PRO A 136 -1.47 -7.15 -15.10
N LYS A 137 -2.23 -6.11 -15.40
CA LYS A 137 -1.71 -4.76 -15.63
C LYS A 137 -1.50 -4.05 -14.30
N GLN A 138 -2.50 -4.13 -13.42
CA GLN A 138 -2.47 -3.53 -12.10
C GLN A 138 -2.82 -4.56 -11.04
N VAL A 139 -2.14 -4.50 -9.89
CA VAL A 139 -2.38 -5.40 -8.76
C VAL A 139 -2.52 -4.59 -7.47
N MET A 140 -3.61 -4.84 -6.75
CA MET A 140 -3.80 -4.35 -5.40
C MET A 140 -3.88 -5.54 -4.44
N GLY A 141 -3.06 -5.55 -3.39
CA GLY A 141 -3.05 -6.55 -2.33
C GLY A 141 -3.25 -5.90 -0.97
N LEU A 142 -4.40 -6.17 -0.32
CA LEU A 142 -4.70 -5.66 1.01
C LEU A 142 -4.89 -6.85 1.94
N PHE A 143 -3.83 -7.18 2.70
CA PHE A 143 -3.72 -8.45 3.41
C PHE A 143 -4.31 -8.42 4.82
N GLU A 144 -4.63 -7.23 5.34
CA GLU A 144 -5.30 -7.04 6.63
C GLU A 144 -6.37 -5.95 6.56
N PRO A 145 -7.41 -5.99 7.40
CA PRO A 145 -8.39 -4.89 7.49
C PRO A 145 -7.76 -3.56 7.94
N GLU A 146 -6.75 -3.65 8.80
CA GLU A 146 -5.97 -2.53 9.33
C GLU A 146 -4.49 -2.68 8.91
N ASN A 147 -3.54 -2.35 9.77
CA ASN A 147 -2.11 -2.61 9.49
C ASN A 147 -1.83 -4.10 9.41
N LEU A 148 -0.81 -4.51 8.68
CA LEU A 148 -0.30 -5.89 8.76
C LEU A 148 0.09 -6.22 10.21
N HIS A 149 -0.07 -7.46 10.59
CA HIS A 149 0.45 -7.93 11.88
C HIS A 149 1.95 -7.67 12.00
N TYR A 150 2.44 -7.48 13.23
CA TYR A 150 3.88 -7.57 13.45
C TYR A 150 4.37 -8.96 13.06
N ILE A 151 5.60 -9.06 12.61
CA ILE A 151 6.19 -10.31 12.07
C ILE A 151 5.94 -11.48 13.02
N GLU A 152 6.17 -11.30 14.32
CA GLU A 152 5.96 -12.37 15.31
C GLU A 152 4.48 -12.74 15.47
N ASP A 153 3.60 -11.74 15.50
CA ASP A 153 2.16 -11.95 15.71
C ASP A 153 1.51 -12.59 14.46
N GLY A 154 1.96 -12.25 13.26
CA GLY A 154 1.46 -12.77 11.99
C GLY A 154 1.71 -14.26 11.76
N LYS A 155 2.55 -14.91 12.56
CA LYS A 155 2.79 -16.35 12.47
C LYS A 155 1.56 -17.21 12.79
N GLN A 156 0.55 -16.62 13.45
CA GLN A 156 -0.71 -17.29 13.81
C GLN A 156 -1.87 -16.92 12.87
N ASP A 157 -1.64 -16.04 11.92
CA ASP A 157 -2.63 -15.66 10.93
C ASP A 157 -2.89 -16.80 9.94
N ALA A 158 -4.12 -17.31 9.91
CA ALA A 158 -4.50 -18.48 9.10
C ALA A 158 -4.62 -18.15 7.60
N ALA A 159 -5.02 -16.95 7.24
CA ALA A 159 -5.07 -16.51 5.84
C ALA A 159 -3.67 -16.15 5.33
N GLY A 160 -2.85 -15.64 6.22
CA GLY A 160 -1.48 -15.27 6.02
C GLY A 160 -1.31 -14.00 5.19
N ALA A 161 -0.43 -13.11 5.66
CA ALA A 161 0.07 -12.00 4.89
C ALA A 161 1.47 -12.30 4.34
N PRO A 162 1.83 -11.86 3.12
CA PRO A 162 3.20 -11.94 2.65
C PRO A 162 4.11 -11.03 3.47
N SER A 163 5.37 -11.42 3.69
CA SER A 163 6.35 -10.55 4.32
C SER A 163 6.69 -9.36 3.41
N LEU A 164 7.26 -8.29 4.00
CA LEU A 164 7.71 -7.12 3.25
C LEU A 164 8.68 -7.50 2.12
N ALA A 165 9.61 -8.42 2.39
CA ALA A 165 10.54 -8.93 1.38
C ALA A 165 9.82 -9.65 0.22
N GLN A 166 8.81 -10.47 0.52
CA GLN A 166 8.02 -11.16 -0.50
C GLN A 166 7.20 -10.17 -1.35
N MET A 167 6.59 -9.17 -0.69
CA MET A 167 5.87 -8.10 -1.41
C MET A 167 6.80 -7.30 -2.31
N THR A 168 8.00 -6.96 -1.83
CA THR A 168 9.04 -6.25 -2.59
C THR A 168 9.47 -7.05 -3.83
N THR A 169 9.81 -8.33 -3.66
CA THR A 169 10.17 -9.21 -4.78
C THR A 169 9.05 -9.29 -5.82
N LYS A 170 7.81 -9.49 -5.38
CA LYS A 170 6.66 -9.58 -6.29
C LYS A 170 6.39 -8.26 -7.01
N ALA A 171 6.51 -7.13 -6.32
CA ALA A 171 6.36 -5.80 -6.91
C ALA A 171 7.42 -5.55 -7.99
N ILE A 172 8.69 -5.86 -7.72
CA ILE A 172 9.78 -5.75 -8.71
C ILE A 172 9.49 -6.63 -9.92
N ALA A 173 9.06 -7.89 -9.73
CA ALA A 173 8.73 -8.80 -10.83
C ALA A 173 7.55 -8.29 -11.70
N LEU A 174 6.58 -7.59 -11.09
CA LEU A 174 5.47 -6.97 -11.80
C LEU A 174 5.92 -5.73 -12.58
N LEU A 175 6.69 -4.85 -11.96
CA LEU A 175 7.08 -3.54 -12.49
C LEU A 175 8.20 -3.64 -13.54
N SER A 176 9.15 -4.56 -13.38
CA SER A 176 10.29 -4.72 -14.29
C SER A 176 9.91 -5.11 -15.73
N ARG A 177 8.65 -5.43 -15.97
CA ARG A 177 8.12 -5.68 -17.32
C ARG A 177 7.95 -4.41 -18.16
N HIS A 178 7.93 -3.25 -17.51
CA HIS A 178 7.80 -1.97 -18.18
C HIS A 178 9.13 -1.53 -18.76
N SER A 179 9.20 -1.41 -20.08
CA SER A 179 10.44 -1.11 -20.80
C SER A 179 11.01 0.28 -20.51
N ALA A 180 10.17 1.20 -20.03
CA ALA A 180 10.61 2.54 -19.62
C ALA A 180 11.22 2.58 -18.21
N GLY A 181 11.08 1.50 -17.44
CA GLY A 181 11.50 1.43 -16.03
C GLY A 181 10.36 1.68 -15.06
N TYR A 182 10.70 1.80 -13.77
CA TYR A 182 9.70 1.94 -12.71
C TYR A 182 10.23 2.74 -11.51
N VAL A 183 9.28 3.21 -10.68
CA VAL A 183 9.52 3.74 -9.34
C VAL A 183 8.75 2.87 -8.35
N LEU A 184 9.44 2.37 -7.32
CA LEU A 184 8.84 1.57 -6.25
C LEU A 184 9.18 2.18 -4.89
N VAL A 185 8.16 2.51 -4.12
CA VAL A 185 8.27 2.92 -2.71
C VAL A 185 8.01 1.70 -1.83
N VAL A 186 8.92 1.42 -0.89
CA VAL A 186 8.81 0.28 0.05
C VAL A 186 8.98 0.80 1.47
N GLU A 187 8.04 0.50 2.34
CA GLU A 187 8.04 0.97 3.71
C GLU A 187 7.94 -0.16 4.72
N GLY A 188 8.84 -0.15 5.72
CA GLY A 188 8.73 -0.93 6.95
C GLY A 188 8.01 -0.14 8.05
N GLY A 189 6.77 0.30 7.81
CA GLY A 189 6.09 1.27 8.67
C GLY A 189 5.74 0.76 10.07
N ARG A 190 5.69 -0.57 10.27
CA ARG A 190 5.47 -1.14 11.61
C ARG A 190 6.65 -0.92 12.57
N ILE A 191 7.83 -0.52 12.07
CA ILE A 191 8.98 -0.11 12.90
C ILE A 191 8.58 1.07 13.79
N ASP A 192 8.00 2.12 13.19
CA ASP A 192 7.53 3.31 13.89
C ASP A 192 6.45 2.98 14.92
N HIS A 193 5.44 2.20 14.56
CA HIS A 193 4.39 1.76 15.47
C HIS A 193 4.92 0.98 16.68
N ALA A 194 5.96 0.17 16.49
CA ALA A 194 6.60 -0.55 17.57
C ALA A 194 7.35 0.38 18.54
N HIS A 195 7.99 1.44 18.01
CA HIS A 195 8.61 2.49 18.82
C HIS A 195 7.57 3.29 19.61
N HIS A 196 6.48 3.73 18.99
CA HIS A 196 5.36 4.39 19.68
C HIS A 196 4.80 3.54 20.82
N SER A 197 4.80 2.22 20.65
CA SER A 197 4.36 1.27 21.70
C SER A 197 5.44 0.97 22.75
N GLY A 198 6.64 1.53 22.63
CA GLY A 198 7.77 1.24 23.50
C GLY A 198 8.23 -0.23 23.44
N ASN A 199 7.98 -0.94 22.36
CA ASN A 199 8.27 -2.36 22.21
C ASN A 199 9.55 -2.57 21.39
N ALA A 200 10.69 -2.60 22.06
CA ALA A 200 12.00 -2.77 21.43
C ALA A 200 12.13 -4.08 20.63
N TYR A 201 11.53 -5.18 21.11
CA TYR A 201 11.58 -6.44 20.40
C TYR A 201 10.93 -6.34 19.02
N ARG A 202 9.70 -5.83 18.96
CA ARG A 202 8.99 -5.65 17.69
C ARG A 202 9.71 -4.65 16.78
N ALA A 203 10.24 -3.54 17.34
CA ALA A 203 10.97 -2.56 16.54
C ALA A 203 12.21 -3.15 15.86
N LEU A 204 12.97 -4.00 16.57
CA LEU A 204 14.13 -4.70 16.02
C LEU A 204 13.73 -5.76 14.99
N ASP A 205 12.67 -6.54 15.25
CA ASP A 205 12.19 -7.59 14.35
C ASP A 205 11.66 -6.99 13.03
N GLU A 206 10.89 -5.92 13.11
CA GLU A 206 10.41 -5.17 11.92
C GLU A 206 11.57 -4.51 11.15
N THR A 207 12.61 -4.04 11.84
CA THR A 207 13.82 -3.50 11.20
C THR A 207 14.59 -4.60 10.45
N ILE A 208 14.64 -5.82 10.99
CA ILE A 208 15.18 -6.99 10.29
C ILE A 208 14.33 -7.26 9.04
N GLY A 209 13.00 -7.21 9.14
CA GLY A 209 12.09 -7.37 8.01
C GLY A 209 12.33 -6.36 6.88
N LEU A 210 12.59 -5.09 7.23
CA LEU A 210 12.97 -4.06 6.26
C LEU A 210 14.36 -4.37 5.63
N SER A 211 15.33 -4.78 6.44
CA SER A 211 16.65 -5.20 5.94
C SER A 211 16.54 -6.37 4.95
N ASP A 212 15.64 -7.33 5.21
CA ASP A 212 15.38 -8.45 4.31
C ASP A 212 14.73 -7.98 2.99
N ALA A 213 13.83 -7.00 3.04
CA ALA A 213 13.25 -6.39 1.85
C ALA A 213 14.29 -5.64 1.00
N VAL A 214 15.19 -4.88 1.63
CA VAL A 214 16.32 -4.23 0.94
C VAL A 214 17.23 -5.28 0.29
N ARG A 215 17.53 -6.37 0.99
CA ARG A 215 18.34 -7.48 0.45
C ARG A 215 17.65 -8.14 -0.75
N ALA A 216 16.33 -8.35 -0.67
CA ALA A 216 15.54 -8.85 -1.79
C ALA A 216 15.59 -7.90 -2.99
N ALA A 217 15.42 -6.59 -2.77
CA ALA A 217 15.51 -5.61 -3.84
C ALA A 217 16.88 -5.61 -4.52
N VAL A 218 17.97 -5.70 -3.77
CA VAL A 218 19.34 -5.81 -4.32
C VAL A 218 19.52 -7.10 -5.13
N ALA A 219 18.92 -8.21 -4.70
CA ALA A 219 19.06 -9.51 -5.39
C ALA A 219 18.23 -9.55 -6.69
N GLU A 220 17.10 -8.85 -6.74
CA GLU A 220 16.18 -8.85 -7.89
C GLU A 220 16.47 -7.75 -8.92
N THR A 221 17.46 -6.88 -8.66
CA THR A 221 17.78 -5.75 -9.53
C THR A 221 19.27 -5.73 -9.88
N ARG A 222 19.61 -4.95 -10.90
CA ARG A 222 21.00 -4.76 -11.35
C ARG A 222 21.52 -3.41 -10.83
N ALA A 223 22.67 -3.41 -10.19
CA ALA A 223 23.29 -2.20 -9.61
C ALA A 223 23.68 -1.13 -10.66
N ASP A 224 23.86 -1.52 -11.92
CA ASP A 224 24.15 -0.62 -13.05
C ASP A 224 22.89 -0.02 -13.71
N GLU A 225 21.70 -0.49 -13.32
CA GLU A 225 20.40 -0.08 -13.90
C GLU A 225 19.41 0.43 -12.84
N THR A 226 19.63 0.13 -11.55
CA THR A 226 18.67 0.46 -10.48
C THR A 226 19.36 1.22 -9.34
N LEU A 227 18.82 2.37 -9.00
CA LEU A 227 19.19 3.09 -7.78
C LEU A 227 18.28 2.64 -6.64
N ILE A 228 18.88 2.15 -5.55
CA ILE A 228 18.19 1.83 -4.30
C ILE A 228 18.59 2.86 -3.26
N LEU A 229 17.61 3.55 -2.67
CA LEU A 229 17.80 4.50 -1.58
C LEU A 229 17.12 3.93 -0.33
N ALA A 230 17.83 3.90 0.79
CA ALA A 230 17.27 3.51 2.09
C ALA A 230 17.48 4.67 3.07
N THR A 231 16.41 5.07 3.74
CA THR A 231 16.42 6.18 4.71
C THR A 231 15.36 5.94 5.77
N ALA A 232 15.34 6.79 6.79
CA ALA A 232 14.21 6.98 7.68
C ALA A 232 13.69 8.41 7.50
N ASP A 233 12.40 8.62 7.72
CA ASP A 233 11.74 9.94 7.70
C ASP A 233 12.10 10.76 8.94
N HIS A 234 12.25 10.11 10.09
CA HIS A 234 12.70 10.68 11.36
C HIS A 234 13.36 9.62 12.25
N SER A 235 14.01 10.05 13.31
CA SER A 235 14.44 9.19 14.41
C SER A 235 13.31 8.98 15.42
N HIS A 236 13.45 7.99 16.28
CA HIS A 236 12.51 7.73 17.37
C HIS A 236 13.23 7.65 18.72
N THR A 237 12.62 8.23 19.78
CA THR A 237 13.15 8.22 21.17
C THR A 237 12.27 7.40 22.08
#